data_b1fda6fa5c32a467e6a6282e9925fa7d
#
_entry.id   b1fda6fa5c32a467e6a6282e9925fa7d
#
_cell.length_a   1.000
_cell.length_b   1.000
_cell.length_c   1.000
_cell.angle_alpha   90.00
_cell.angle_beta   90.00
_cell.angle_gamma   90.00
#
_symmetry.space_group_name_H-M   'P 1'
#
loop_
_entity.id
_entity.type
_entity.pdbx_description
1 polymer ?
#
loop_
_entity_poly.entity_id
_entity_poly.type
_entity_poly.pdbx_seq_one_letter_code
_entity_poly.pdbx_strand_id
1 'polypeptide(L)' 'KRQVIEYLKENKSISRKEIEGLVNISRFGAASILEDLLANNIVEKKGNSVATRYFYIEK' A
#
# COMPACT_ATOMS: atom_id res chain seq x y z
N LYS A 1 -9.63 3.77 -0.28
CA LYS A 1 -8.82 3.17 0.80
C LYS A 1 -9.37 1.83 1.28
N ARG A 2 -10.68 1.68 1.32
CA ARG A 2 -11.27 0.41 1.77
C ARG A 2 -10.78 -0.77 0.95
N GLN A 3 -10.78 -0.64 -0.38
CA GLN A 3 -10.32 -1.70 -1.27
C GLN A 3 -8.86 -2.06 -1.00
N VAL A 4 -8.04 -1.06 -0.74
CA VAL A 4 -6.62 -1.26 -0.46
C VAL A 4 -6.44 -2.00 0.88
N ILE A 5 -7.19 -1.60 1.89
CA ILE A 5 -7.10 -2.22 3.21
C ILE A 5 -7.58 -3.67 3.15
N GLU A 6 -8.66 -3.94 2.44
CA GLU A 6 -9.15 -5.32 2.28
C GLU A 6 -8.13 -6.18 1.54
N TYR A 7 -7.52 -5.63 0.50
CA TYR A 7 -6.46 -6.32 -0.23
C TYR A 7 -5.29 -6.64 0.70
N LEU A 8 -4.90 -5.67 1.54
CA LEU A 8 -3.81 -5.85 2.50
C LEU A 8 -4.11 -6.95 3.52
N LYS A 9 -5.33 -6.99 4.00
CA LYS A 9 -5.72 -8.02 4.97
C LYS A 9 -5.61 -9.42 4.38
N GLU A 10 -5.90 -9.55 3.11
CA GLU A 10 -5.85 -10.84 2.42
C GLU A 10 -4.43 -11.21 1.99
N ASN A 11 -3.72 -10.27 1.40
CA ASN A 11 -2.42 -10.53 0.77
C ASN A 11 -1.23 -10.16 1.64
N LYS A 12 -1.45 -9.42 2.71
CA LYS A 12 -0.44 -9.04 3.71
C LYS A 12 0.59 -8.03 3.22
N SER A 13 0.65 -7.73 1.93
CA SER A 13 1.55 -6.71 1.39
C SER A 13 0.99 -6.14 0.11
N ILE A 14 1.48 -4.97 -0.26
CA ILE A 14 1.04 -4.31 -1.48
C ILE A 14 2.16 -3.41 -1.98
N SER A 15 2.22 -3.21 -3.31
CA SER A 15 3.13 -2.27 -3.91
C SER A 15 2.33 -1.11 -4.51
N ARG A 16 3.04 -0.01 -4.85
CA ARG A 16 2.38 1.12 -5.48
C ARG A 16 1.66 0.73 -6.76
N LYS A 17 2.32 -0.10 -7.59
CA LYS A 17 1.71 -0.55 -8.85
C LYS A 17 0.45 -1.36 -8.63
N GLU A 18 0.43 -2.15 -7.58
CA GLU A 18 -0.76 -2.92 -7.23
C GLU A 18 -1.92 -2.01 -6.86
N ILE A 19 -1.64 -0.94 -6.13
CA ILE A 19 -2.66 0.05 -5.80
C ILE A 19 -3.18 0.74 -7.06
N GLU A 20 -2.28 1.10 -7.97
CA GLU A 20 -2.69 1.75 -9.21
C GLU A 20 -3.67 0.89 -10.00
N GLY A 21 -3.41 -0.40 -10.07
CA GLY A 21 -4.31 -1.31 -10.76
C GLY A 21 -5.59 -1.61 -9.98
N LEU A 22 -5.49 -1.69 -8.67
CA LEU A 22 -6.62 -2.05 -7.81
C LEU A 22 -7.70 -0.99 -7.80
N VAL A 23 -7.31 0.27 -7.68
CA VAL A 23 -8.29 1.38 -7.59
C VAL A 23 -8.26 2.30 -8.81
N ASN A 24 -7.52 1.92 -9.84
CA ASN A 24 -7.48 2.63 -11.10
C ASN A 24 -7.17 4.12 -10.95
N ILE A 25 -6.05 4.41 -10.30
CA ILE A 25 -5.60 5.79 -10.07
C ILE A 25 -4.16 5.96 -10.55
N SER A 26 -3.73 7.22 -10.65
CA SER A 26 -2.37 7.52 -11.06
C SER A 26 -1.37 7.15 -9.95
N ARG A 27 -0.08 7.15 -10.32
CA ARG A 27 0.98 6.88 -9.34
C ARG A 27 0.99 7.91 -8.21
N PHE A 28 0.57 9.14 -8.50
CA PHE A 28 0.50 10.18 -7.46
C PHE A 28 -0.59 9.88 -6.45
N GLY A 29 -1.74 9.41 -6.92
CA GLY A 29 -2.82 9.00 -6.05
C GLY A 29 -2.43 7.79 -5.22
N ALA A 30 -1.76 6.82 -5.84
CA ALA A 30 -1.28 5.63 -5.13
C ALA A 30 -0.28 6.01 -4.05
N ALA A 31 0.65 6.92 -4.36
CA ALA A 31 1.63 7.40 -3.38
C ALA A 31 0.94 8.08 -2.20
N SER A 32 -0.09 8.86 -2.47
CA SER A 32 -0.85 9.54 -1.42
C SER A 32 -1.53 8.54 -0.49
N ILE A 33 -2.11 7.48 -1.06
CA ILE A 33 -2.73 6.42 -0.25
C ILE A 33 -1.69 5.75 0.63
N LEU A 34 -0.52 5.43 0.06
CA LEU A 34 0.55 4.81 0.83
C LEU A 34 1.04 5.69 1.96
N GLU A 35 1.17 7.00 1.72
CA GLU A 35 1.57 7.93 2.77
C GLU A 35 0.56 7.94 3.92
N ASP A 36 -0.73 7.91 3.59
CA ASP A 36 -1.78 7.82 4.60
C ASP A 36 -1.67 6.53 5.41
N LEU A 37 -1.46 5.42 4.73
CA LEU A 37 -1.34 4.12 5.40
C LEU A 37 -0.13 4.09 6.33
N LEU A 38 0.97 4.68 5.89
CA LEU A 38 2.18 4.78 6.72
C LEU A 38 1.95 5.67 7.93
N ALA A 39 1.32 6.82 7.72
CA ALA A 39 1.06 7.78 8.80
C ALA A 39 0.15 7.21 9.87
N ASN A 40 -0.74 6.30 9.49
CA ASN A 40 -1.68 5.68 10.41
C ASN A 40 -1.19 4.32 10.94
N ASN A 41 0.06 3.97 10.63
CA ASN A 41 0.67 2.71 11.08
C ASN A 41 -0.10 1.47 10.61
N ILE A 42 -0.70 1.57 9.44
CA ILE A 42 -1.42 0.44 8.84
C ILE A 42 -0.46 -0.46 8.08
N VAL A 43 0.58 0.13 7.49
CA VAL A 43 1.59 -0.62 6.75
C VAL A 43 2.98 -0.20 7.16
N GLU A 44 3.95 -1.06 6.85
CA GLU A 44 5.37 -0.83 7.09
C GLU A 44 6.09 -0.94 5.76
N LYS A 45 6.92 0.05 5.43
CA LYS A 45 7.66 0.07 4.19
C LYS A 45 8.93 -0.76 4.31
N LYS A 46 9.12 -1.70 3.40
CA LYS A 46 10.33 -2.53 3.35
C LYS A 46 10.85 -2.63 1.92
N GLY A 47 12.16 -2.80 1.80
CA GLY A 47 12.80 -2.93 0.51
C GLY A 47 13.49 -1.63 0.09
N ASN A 48 14.12 -1.68 -1.08
CA ASN A 48 14.80 -0.51 -1.63
C ASN A 48 13.94 0.12 -2.73
N SER A 49 14.48 1.14 -3.40
CA SER A 49 13.73 1.92 -4.38
C SER A 49 13.16 1.10 -5.53
N VAL A 50 13.77 -0.03 -5.85
CA VAL A 50 13.33 -0.87 -6.99
C VAL A 50 12.33 -1.92 -6.55
N ALA A 51 12.51 -2.46 -5.36
CA ALA A 51 11.71 -3.57 -4.86
C ALA A 51 10.95 -3.22 -3.58
N THR A 52 10.54 -1.96 -3.45
CA THR A 52 9.83 -1.51 -2.25
C THR A 52 8.44 -2.11 -2.20
N ARG A 53 8.10 -2.70 -1.05
CA ARG A 53 6.76 -3.18 -0.78
C ARG A 53 6.32 -2.69 0.59
N TYR A 54 5.02 -2.64 0.76
CA TYR A 54 4.41 -2.14 1.99
C TYR A 54 3.67 -3.30 2.64
N PHE A 55 4.07 -3.67 3.83
CA PHE A 55 3.55 -4.84 4.52
C PHE A 55 2.51 -4.44 5.57
N TYR A 56 1.41 -5.16 5.59
CA TYR A 56 0.32 -4.91 6.52
C TYR A 56 0.80 -5.16 7.95
N ILE A 57 0.53 -4.19 8.83
CA ILE A 57 0.88 -4.34 10.24
C ILE A 57 -0.31 -4.95 10.95
N GLU A 58 -0.17 -6.19 11.37
CA GLU A 58 -1.21 -6.88 12.13
C GLU A 58 -1.03 -6.58 13.61
N LYS A 59 -2.15 -6.29 14.26
CA LYS A 59 -2.15 -6.02 15.69
C LYS A 59 -2.78 -7.16 16.46
#